data_313dbfba9bbdef36f3360ba4f8083229
#
_entry.id   313dbfba9bbdef36f3360ba4f8083229
#
_cell.length_a   1.000
_cell.length_b   1.000
_cell.length_c   1.000
_cell.angle_alpha   90.00
_cell.angle_beta   90.00
_cell.angle_gamma   90.00
#
_symmetry.space_group_name_H-M   'P 1'
#
loop_
_entity.id
_entity.type
_entity.pdbx_description
1 polymer ?
#
loop_
_entity_poly.entity_id
_entity_poly.type
_entity_poly.pdbx_seq_one_letter_code
_entity_poly.pdbx_strand_id
1 'polypeptide(L)'
;FDVGFQLSFLAVLSILMIQKPVYQLLPVKSRIGKYVWGLMSVSIAAQIGTAPLVMLYFSRFSTHFLLTNLVVIPLVTVTLYAAVLMLLLTPLPAVQFVMAGAVRFLLKVLNDFVRWVEQLPYASLDGIWLYRLEVLGIYIFLLLFLYYLKTRRFRNLVVCFSCLLCLGIYHTVMRWYDRPCPSLVFYNVRGCPAIHCIAEDGTSWLNYADTLSDKRRLQAVAANYWRRHQLLPPIEVTADCQNVDFCRHQQIVFYHGCRICMVTDNRWRNKSAASPLFINYMYLSLIHI
;
A
#
# COMPACT_ATOMS: atom_id res chain seq x y z
N PHE A 1 -6.57 5.53 -16.59
CA PHE A 1 -5.11 5.61 -16.79
C PHE A 1 -4.44 4.56 -15.92
N ASP A 2 -3.45 3.84 -16.50
CA ASP A 2 -2.66 2.86 -15.76
C ASP A 2 -1.86 3.55 -14.64
N VAL A 3 -1.79 2.91 -13.47
CA VAL A 3 -1.07 3.42 -12.29
C VAL A 3 0.42 3.56 -12.58
N GLY A 4 1.00 2.60 -13.32
CA GLY A 4 2.40 2.64 -13.74
C GLY A 4 2.73 3.86 -14.59
N PHE A 5 1.85 4.22 -15.54
CA PHE A 5 1.99 5.44 -16.34
C PHE A 5 1.96 6.70 -15.47
N GLN A 6 0.98 6.80 -14.54
CA GLN A 6 0.86 7.95 -13.66
C GLN A 6 2.11 8.16 -12.81
N LEU A 7 2.63 7.07 -12.19
CA LEU A 7 3.84 7.12 -11.36
C LEU A 7 5.07 7.52 -12.18
N SER A 8 5.24 6.94 -13.37
CA SER A 8 6.38 7.26 -14.25
C SER A 8 6.36 8.71 -14.70
N PHE A 9 5.18 9.20 -15.13
CA PHE A 9 5.02 10.59 -15.56
C PHE A 9 5.29 11.58 -14.42
N LEU A 10 4.74 11.31 -13.22
CA LEU A 10 4.97 12.16 -12.04
C LEU A 10 6.44 12.13 -11.59
N ALA A 11 7.10 10.98 -11.66
CA ALA A 11 8.52 10.89 -11.34
C ALA A 11 9.35 11.81 -12.24
N VAL A 12 9.15 11.73 -13.56
CA VAL A 12 9.89 12.57 -14.52
C VAL A 12 9.56 14.05 -14.30
N LEU A 13 8.28 14.40 -14.17
CA LEU A 13 7.86 15.78 -13.94
C LEU A 13 8.48 16.36 -12.66
N SER A 14 8.49 15.59 -11.59
CA SER A 14 9.06 15.99 -10.30
C SER A 14 10.57 16.13 -10.36
N ILE A 15 11.26 15.24 -11.06
CA ILE A 15 12.70 15.37 -11.29
C ILE A 15 12.99 16.68 -12.02
N LEU A 16 12.27 16.99 -13.11
CA LEU A 16 12.48 18.23 -13.87
C LEU A 16 12.25 19.49 -13.03
N MET A 17 11.28 19.47 -12.11
CA MET A 17 10.92 20.66 -11.32
C MET A 17 11.73 20.79 -10.02
N ILE A 18 12.04 19.67 -9.35
CA ILE A 18 12.52 19.64 -7.96
C ILE A 18 14.00 19.31 -7.87
N GLN A 19 14.57 18.53 -8.80
CA GLN A 19 15.95 18.05 -8.70
C GLN A 19 16.97 19.20 -8.62
N LYS A 20 16.82 20.24 -9.45
CA LYS A 20 17.76 21.38 -9.46
C LYS A 20 17.75 22.17 -8.15
N PRO A 21 16.61 22.57 -7.57
CA PRO A 21 16.56 23.18 -6.23
C PRO A 21 17.18 22.29 -5.15
N VAL A 22 16.87 20.99 -5.14
CA VAL A 22 17.43 20.05 -4.16
C VAL A 22 18.95 19.91 -4.32
N TYR A 23 19.43 19.77 -5.55
CA TYR A 23 20.87 19.65 -5.81
C TYR A 23 21.68 20.87 -5.31
N GLN A 24 21.08 22.07 -5.41
CA GLN A 24 21.71 23.32 -4.98
C GLN A 24 21.76 23.50 -3.46
N LEU A 25 21.06 22.67 -2.66
CA LEU A 25 21.06 22.77 -1.20
C LEU A 25 22.44 22.46 -0.59
N LEU A 26 23.22 21.58 -1.22
CA LEU A 26 24.54 21.19 -0.73
C LEU A 26 25.63 21.49 -1.79
N PRO A 27 26.53 22.46 -1.51
CA PRO A 27 27.66 22.77 -2.39
C PRO A 27 28.80 21.75 -2.22
N VAL A 28 28.65 20.55 -2.83
CA VAL A 28 29.65 19.48 -2.75
C VAL A 28 30.83 19.78 -3.67
N LYS A 29 32.07 19.75 -3.13
CA LYS A 29 33.31 20.04 -3.89
C LYS A 29 33.93 18.81 -4.56
N SER A 30 33.87 17.64 -3.92
CA SER A 30 34.46 16.39 -4.43
C SER A 30 33.70 15.85 -5.65
N ARG A 31 34.46 15.28 -6.63
CA ARG A 31 33.86 14.64 -7.84
C ARG A 31 32.95 13.49 -7.48
N ILE A 32 33.39 12.61 -6.59
CA ILE A 32 32.60 11.47 -6.11
C ILE A 32 31.36 11.96 -5.35
N GLY A 33 31.54 12.95 -4.47
CA GLY A 33 30.41 13.54 -3.73
C GLY A 33 29.38 14.20 -4.65
N LYS A 34 29.78 14.87 -5.72
CA LYS A 34 28.85 15.43 -6.72
C LYS A 34 28.04 14.35 -7.41
N TYR A 35 28.65 13.22 -7.75
CA TYR A 35 27.95 12.10 -8.35
C TYR A 35 26.93 11.48 -7.38
N VAL A 36 27.37 11.17 -6.16
CA VAL A 36 26.50 10.60 -5.11
C VAL A 36 25.35 11.56 -4.79
N TRP A 37 25.65 12.85 -4.57
CA TRP A 37 24.63 13.86 -4.29
C TRP A 37 23.68 14.07 -5.49
N GLY A 38 24.20 13.97 -6.71
CA GLY A 38 23.38 13.98 -7.92
C GLY A 38 22.35 12.86 -7.93
N LEU A 39 22.77 11.62 -7.68
CA LEU A 39 21.85 10.46 -7.57
C LEU A 39 20.83 10.63 -6.43
N MET A 40 21.29 11.10 -5.26
CA MET A 40 20.40 11.35 -4.12
C MET A 40 19.37 12.43 -4.43
N SER A 41 19.78 13.54 -5.07
CA SER A 41 18.87 14.63 -5.41
C SER A 41 17.80 14.22 -6.42
N VAL A 42 18.15 13.38 -7.41
CA VAL A 42 17.18 12.77 -8.34
C VAL A 42 16.21 11.86 -7.58
N SER A 43 16.73 11.01 -6.70
CA SER A 43 15.88 10.10 -5.90
C SER A 43 14.92 10.84 -4.98
N ILE A 44 15.39 11.90 -4.31
CA ILE A 44 14.54 12.76 -3.46
C ILE A 44 13.45 13.44 -4.31
N ALA A 45 13.81 13.99 -5.45
CA ALA A 45 12.85 14.66 -6.34
C ALA A 45 11.78 13.70 -6.85
N ALA A 46 12.18 12.51 -7.31
CA ALA A 46 11.26 11.47 -7.74
C ALA A 46 10.31 11.04 -6.60
N GLN A 47 10.88 10.80 -5.41
CA GLN A 47 10.10 10.35 -4.25
C GLN A 47 9.07 11.39 -3.80
N ILE A 48 9.44 12.68 -3.74
CA ILE A 48 8.51 13.76 -3.39
C ILE A 48 7.30 13.77 -4.33
N GLY A 49 7.54 13.57 -5.63
CA GLY A 49 6.45 13.59 -6.60
C GLY A 49 5.61 12.31 -6.62
N THR A 50 6.21 11.16 -6.42
CA THR A 50 5.49 9.88 -6.49
C THR A 50 4.88 9.44 -5.16
N ALA A 51 5.42 9.88 -4.02
CA ALA A 51 5.00 9.44 -2.70
C ALA A 51 3.49 9.60 -2.44
N PRO A 52 2.82 10.73 -2.76
CA PRO A 52 1.40 10.87 -2.50
C PRO A 52 0.56 9.84 -3.25
N LEU A 53 0.94 9.53 -4.49
CA LEU A 53 0.23 8.57 -5.31
C LEU A 53 0.53 7.12 -4.89
N VAL A 54 1.79 6.83 -4.51
CA VAL A 54 2.18 5.52 -3.95
C VAL A 54 1.42 5.24 -2.64
N MET A 55 1.32 6.22 -1.75
CA MET A 55 0.54 6.09 -0.51
C MET A 55 -0.96 5.89 -0.80
N LEU A 56 -1.52 6.58 -1.81
CA LEU A 56 -2.91 6.41 -2.19
C LEU A 56 -3.22 5.00 -2.72
N TYR A 57 -2.39 4.46 -3.61
CA TYR A 57 -2.65 3.18 -4.26
C TYR A 57 -2.19 1.98 -3.43
N PHE A 58 -1.04 2.10 -2.77
CA PHE A 58 -0.40 0.98 -2.08
C PHE A 58 -0.45 1.10 -0.56
N SER A 59 -0.87 2.27 -0.01
CA SER A 59 -0.90 2.54 1.43
C SER A 59 0.44 2.29 2.14
N ARG A 60 1.53 2.50 1.42
CA ARG A 60 2.90 2.16 1.83
C ARG A 60 3.86 3.26 1.43
N PHE A 61 4.85 3.55 2.28
CA PHE A 61 5.94 4.48 2.00
C PHE A 61 7.28 3.83 2.31
N SER A 62 8.19 3.77 1.32
CA SER A 62 9.55 3.25 1.52
C SER A 62 10.41 4.31 2.20
N THR A 63 11.01 3.99 3.34
CA THR A 63 11.89 4.90 4.09
C THR A 63 13.34 4.82 3.62
N HIS A 64 13.78 3.63 3.20
CA HIS A 64 15.16 3.37 2.78
C HIS A 64 15.39 3.63 1.28
N PHE A 65 14.49 4.39 0.61
CA PHE A 65 14.58 4.64 -0.83
C PHE A 65 15.89 5.29 -1.27
N LEU A 66 16.48 6.15 -0.43
CA LEU A 66 17.77 6.79 -0.74
C LEU A 66 18.91 5.77 -0.80
N LEU A 67 18.98 4.88 0.20
CA LEU A 67 19.97 3.81 0.24
C LEU A 67 19.78 2.84 -0.94
N THR A 68 18.54 2.45 -1.14
CA THR A 68 18.17 1.54 -2.23
C THR A 68 18.55 2.13 -3.58
N ASN A 69 18.13 3.35 -3.88
CA ASN A 69 18.38 3.98 -5.17
C ASN A 69 19.85 4.29 -5.43
N LEU A 70 20.63 4.58 -4.38
CA LEU A 70 22.08 4.84 -4.50
C LEU A 70 22.84 3.62 -5.04
N VAL A 71 22.39 2.41 -4.71
CA VAL A 71 23.02 1.15 -5.16
C VAL A 71 22.30 0.59 -6.38
N VAL A 72 20.96 0.58 -6.36
CA VAL A 72 20.15 -0.04 -7.43
C VAL A 72 20.32 0.70 -8.76
N ILE A 73 20.32 2.04 -8.77
CA ILE A 73 20.39 2.80 -10.04
C ILE A 73 21.69 2.50 -10.81
N PRO A 74 22.88 2.60 -10.20
CA PRO A 74 24.13 2.22 -10.90
C PRO A 74 24.15 0.75 -11.32
N LEU A 75 23.70 -0.15 -10.44
CA LEU A 75 23.73 -1.58 -10.70
C LEU A 75 22.77 -1.98 -11.84
N VAL A 76 21.56 -1.42 -11.88
CA VAL A 76 20.60 -1.61 -12.99
C VAL A 76 21.17 -1.04 -14.29
N THR A 77 21.84 0.11 -14.24
CA THR A 77 22.46 0.72 -15.42
C THR A 77 23.53 -0.21 -16.03
N VAL A 78 24.43 -0.74 -15.19
CA VAL A 78 25.45 -1.70 -15.63
C VAL A 78 24.81 -2.97 -16.16
N THR A 79 23.81 -3.50 -15.47
CA THR A 79 23.08 -4.70 -15.90
C THR A 79 22.38 -4.50 -17.24
N LEU A 80 21.78 -3.33 -17.47
CA LEU A 80 21.11 -3.01 -18.74
C LEU A 80 22.13 -2.97 -19.90
N TYR A 81 23.28 -2.28 -19.73
CA TYR A 81 24.32 -2.25 -20.75
C TYR A 81 24.88 -3.66 -21.02
N ALA A 82 25.12 -4.45 -19.97
CA ALA A 82 25.59 -5.82 -20.12
C ALA A 82 24.55 -6.70 -20.87
N ALA A 83 23.27 -6.52 -20.59
CA ALA A 83 22.17 -7.24 -21.27
C ALA A 83 22.08 -6.84 -22.76
N VAL A 84 22.17 -5.55 -23.08
CA VAL A 84 22.18 -5.07 -24.46
C VAL A 84 23.41 -5.62 -25.21
N LEU A 85 24.59 -5.59 -24.59
CA LEU A 85 25.79 -6.14 -25.17
C LEU A 85 25.67 -7.65 -25.41
N MET A 86 25.10 -8.39 -24.46
CA MET A 86 24.81 -9.83 -24.60
C MET A 86 23.91 -10.11 -25.84
N LEU A 87 22.90 -9.27 -26.07
CA LEU A 87 22.01 -9.42 -27.24
C LEU A 87 22.75 -9.11 -28.55
N LEU A 88 23.61 -8.09 -28.58
CA LEU A 88 24.40 -7.74 -29.75
C LEU A 88 25.44 -8.83 -30.10
N LEU A 89 25.94 -9.56 -29.10
CA LEU A 89 26.91 -10.63 -29.26
C LEU A 89 26.27 -12.00 -29.53
N THR A 90 24.98 -12.07 -29.86
CA THR A 90 24.28 -13.30 -30.24
C THR A 90 24.99 -14.11 -31.33
N PRO A 91 25.65 -13.52 -32.36
CA PRO A 91 26.38 -14.28 -33.36
C PRO A 91 27.62 -15.02 -32.84
N LEU A 92 28.09 -14.71 -31.60
CA LEU A 92 29.26 -15.32 -30.97
C LEU A 92 28.85 -16.13 -29.72
N PRO A 93 28.47 -17.42 -29.85
CA PRO A 93 27.83 -18.19 -28.75
C PRO A 93 28.70 -18.30 -27.49
N ALA A 94 30.01 -18.44 -27.63
CA ALA A 94 30.92 -18.57 -26.51
C ALA A 94 30.96 -17.26 -25.65
N VAL A 95 31.00 -16.10 -26.33
CA VAL A 95 31.01 -14.80 -25.65
C VAL A 95 29.62 -14.51 -25.04
N GLN A 96 28.55 -14.82 -25.76
CA GLN A 96 27.20 -14.67 -25.27
C GLN A 96 26.97 -15.48 -23.99
N PHE A 97 27.48 -16.72 -23.91
CA PHE A 97 27.37 -17.54 -22.71
C PHE A 97 28.03 -16.89 -21.48
N VAL A 98 29.25 -16.34 -21.66
CA VAL A 98 29.95 -15.61 -20.58
C VAL A 98 29.17 -14.36 -20.15
N MET A 99 28.68 -13.58 -21.14
CA MET A 99 27.88 -12.38 -20.88
C MET A 99 26.57 -12.71 -20.16
N ALA A 100 25.90 -13.80 -20.53
CA ALA A 100 24.70 -14.28 -19.85
C ALA A 100 24.98 -14.66 -18.38
N GLY A 101 26.15 -15.26 -18.12
CA GLY A 101 26.64 -15.52 -16.77
C GLY A 101 26.82 -14.23 -15.94
N ALA A 102 27.46 -13.22 -16.54
CA ALA A 102 27.65 -11.92 -15.91
C ALA A 102 26.32 -11.20 -15.60
N VAL A 103 25.39 -11.16 -16.56
CA VAL A 103 24.05 -10.58 -16.36
C VAL A 103 23.29 -11.31 -15.26
N ARG A 104 23.32 -12.63 -15.24
CA ARG A 104 22.69 -13.43 -14.19
C ARG A 104 23.28 -13.12 -12.80
N PHE A 105 24.60 -12.98 -12.71
CA PHE A 105 25.27 -12.61 -11.48
C PHE A 105 24.85 -11.22 -10.99
N LEU A 106 24.84 -10.22 -11.89
CA LEU A 106 24.42 -8.85 -11.55
C LEU A 106 22.96 -8.80 -11.07
N LEU A 107 22.06 -9.53 -11.74
CA LEU A 107 20.65 -9.64 -11.32
C LEU A 107 20.52 -10.34 -9.96
N LYS A 108 21.35 -11.36 -9.68
CA LYS A 108 21.34 -12.01 -8.38
C LYS A 108 21.79 -11.03 -7.29
N VAL A 109 22.89 -10.32 -7.49
CA VAL A 109 23.38 -9.29 -6.54
C VAL A 109 22.32 -8.21 -6.30
N LEU A 110 21.64 -7.76 -7.37
CA LEU A 110 20.55 -6.78 -7.28
C LEU A 110 19.41 -7.29 -6.40
N ASN A 111 18.95 -8.51 -6.67
CA ASN A 111 17.83 -9.11 -5.91
C ASN A 111 18.21 -9.36 -4.45
N ASP A 112 19.41 -9.85 -4.19
CA ASP A 112 19.89 -10.13 -2.84
C ASP A 112 20.03 -8.82 -2.04
N PHE A 113 20.52 -7.75 -2.68
CA PHE A 113 20.60 -6.42 -2.06
C PHE A 113 19.23 -5.84 -1.73
N VAL A 114 18.26 -5.92 -2.65
CA VAL A 114 16.89 -5.44 -2.41
C VAL A 114 16.24 -6.20 -1.26
N ARG A 115 16.36 -7.53 -1.24
CA ARG A 115 15.86 -8.37 -0.14
C ARG A 115 16.52 -8.02 1.20
N TRP A 116 17.81 -7.75 1.20
CA TRP A 116 18.51 -7.33 2.40
C TRP A 116 17.97 -5.99 2.93
N VAL A 117 17.73 -5.00 2.04
CA VAL A 117 17.14 -3.72 2.45
C VAL A 117 15.72 -3.88 2.97
N GLU A 118 14.92 -4.79 2.39
CA GLU A 118 13.55 -5.09 2.87
C GLU A 118 13.53 -5.69 4.28
N GLN A 119 14.60 -6.37 4.69
CA GLN A 119 14.74 -6.95 6.03
C GLN A 119 15.18 -5.94 7.09
N LEU A 120 15.62 -4.74 6.69
CA LEU A 120 16.00 -3.70 7.64
C LEU A 120 14.78 -3.21 8.43
N PRO A 121 14.97 -2.85 9.71
CA PRO A 121 13.89 -2.32 10.51
C PRO A 121 13.35 -1.03 9.87
N TYR A 122 12.04 -0.88 9.90
CA TYR A 122 11.34 0.27 9.31
C TYR A 122 11.61 0.48 7.81
N ALA A 123 11.87 -0.59 7.04
CA ALA A 123 12.10 -0.50 5.59
C ALA A 123 10.91 0.12 4.84
N SER A 124 9.70 -0.09 5.35
CA SER A 124 8.50 0.57 4.87
C SER A 124 7.60 1.00 6.03
N LEU A 125 6.94 2.14 5.87
CA LEU A 125 5.81 2.55 6.68
C LEU A 125 4.54 2.07 6.00
N ASP A 126 3.90 1.07 6.60
CA ASP A 126 2.67 0.48 6.09
C ASP A 126 1.44 1.06 6.79
N GLY A 127 0.28 0.96 6.16
CA GLY A 127 -0.98 1.38 6.78
C GLY A 127 -1.29 2.88 6.67
N ILE A 128 -0.53 3.63 5.87
CA ILE A 128 -0.83 5.03 5.59
C ILE A 128 -2.06 5.08 4.69
N TRP A 129 -3.12 5.74 5.17
CA TRP A 129 -4.32 5.97 4.38
C TRP A 129 -4.42 7.44 3.99
N LEU A 130 -4.53 7.70 2.68
CA LEU A 130 -4.79 9.03 2.12
C LEU A 130 -6.08 9.01 1.30
N TYR A 131 -6.84 10.09 1.39
CA TYR A 131 -8.02 10.28 0.55
C TYR A 131 -7.63 10.91 -0.79
N ARG A 132 -8.41 10.66 -1.83
CA ARG A 132 -8.11 11.17 -3.20
C ARG A 132 -7.97 12.70 -3.24
N LEU A 133 -8.82 13.42 -2.50
CA LEU A 133 -8.74 14.87 -2.43
C LEU A 133 -7.51 15.38 -1.68
N GLU A 134 -7.03 14.62 -0.69
CA GLU A 134 -5.77 14.94 0.00
C GLU A 134 -4.58 14.87 -0.93
N VAL A 135 -4.53 13.83 -1.77
CA VAL A 135 -3.45 13.70 -2.75
C VAL A 135 -3.44 14.88 -3.71
N LEU A 136 -4.63 15.32 -4.19
CA LEU A 136 -4.73 16.51 -5.01
C LEU A 136 -4.25 17.76 -4.25
N GLY A 137 -4.67 17.92 -3.00
CA GLY A 137 -4.23 19.01 -2.14
C GLY A 137 -2.73 19.01 -1.86
N ILE A 138 -2.12 17.82 -1.66
CA ILE A 138 -0.67 17.69 -1.50
C ILE A 138 0.07 18.15 -2.77
N TYR A 139 -0.42 17.82 -3.97
CA TYR A 139 0.19 18.32 -5.21
C TYR A 139 0.03 19.84 -5.37
N ILE A 140 -1.13 20.40 -5.01
CA ILE A 140 -1.32 21.86 -4.98
C ILE A 140 -0.34 22.49 -3.99
N PHE A 141 -0.21 21.93 -2.80
CA PHE A 141 0.78 22.39 -1.80
C PHE A 141 2.20 22.34 -2.35
N LEU A 142 2.62 21.24 -3.00
CA LEU A 142 3.95 21.11 -3.60
C LEU A 142 4.21 22.20 -4.66
N LEU A 143 3.23 22.48 -5.53
CA LEU A 143 3.35 23.55 -6.53
C LEU A 143 3.45 24.94 -5.88
N LEU A 144 2.62 25.22 -4.88
CA LEU A 144 2.69 26.47 -4.12
C LEU A 144 4.01 26.64 -3.40
N PHE A 145 4.54 25.55 -2.82
CA PHE A 145 5.82 25.55 -2.13
C PHE A 145 6.98 25.80 -3.09
N LEU A 146 6.99 25.18 -4.27
CA LEU A 146 7.98 25.45 -5.32
C LEU A 146 7.90 26.90 -5.79
N TYR A 147 6.69 27.44 -5.94
CA TYR A 147 6.50 28.84 -6.26
C TYR A 147 7.01 29.78 -5.17
N TYR A 148 6.79 29.43 -3.90
CA TYR A 148 7.35 30.15 -2.76
C TYR A 148 8.90 30.12 -2.79
N LEU A 149 9.52 28.97 -3.03
CA LEU A 149 10.98 28.84 -3.09
C LEU A 149 11.59 29.76 -4.17
N LYS A 150 10.86 29.99 -5.27
CA LYS A 150 11.28 30.89 -6.35
C LYS A 150 11.10 32.37 -6.00
N THR A 151 9.97 32.72 -5.37
CA THR A 151 9.60 34.14 -5.13
C THR A 151 10.05 34.67 -3.78
N ARG A 152 10.24 33.79 -2.77
CA ARG A 152 10.63 34.10 -1.39
C ARG A 152 9.78 35.18 -0.70
N ARG A 153 8.55 35.41 -1.16
CA ARG A 153 7.62 36.39 -0.58
C ARG A 153 6.87 35.79 0.62
N PHE A 154 6.84 36.50 1.74
CA PHE A 154 6.14 36.07 2.96
C PHE A 154 4.67 35.70 2.73
N ARG A 155 3.95 36.46 1.89
CA ARG A 155 2.56 36.17 1.54
C ARG A 155 2.38 34.76 0.94
N ASN A 156 3.30 34.31 0.10
CA ASN A 156 3.24 32.96 -0.49
C ASN A 156 3.51 31.86 0.56
N LEU A 157 4.34 32.14 1.57
CA LEU A 157 4.54 31.24 2.69
C LEU A 157 3.25 31.06 3.49
N VAL A 158 2.54 32.15 3.77
CA VAL A 158 1.23 32.10 4.47
C VAL A 158 0.23 31.25 3.68
N VAL A 159 0.18 31.40 2.35
CA VAL A 159 -0.70 30.58 1.49
C VAL A 159 -0.33 29.08 1.58
N CYS A 160 0.96 28.74 1.60
CA CYS A 160 1.40 27.36 1.79
C CYS A 160 0.94 26.78 3.14
N PHE A 161 1.12 27.53 4.23
CA PHE A 161 0.67 27.10 5.56
C PHE A 161 -0.85 26.97 5.65
N SER A 162 -1.60 27.90 5.05
CA SER A 162 -3.06 27.81 4.99
C SER A 162 -3.52 26.55 4.23
N CYS A 163 -2.87 26.22 3.11
CA CYS A 163 -3.15 25.01 2.37
C CYS A 163 -2.90 23.76 3.22
N LEU A 164 -1.77 23.72 3.93
CA LEU A 164 -1.41 22.60 4.81
C LEU A 164 -2.39 22.46 5.99
N LEU A 165 -2.83 23.58 6.57
CA LEU A 165 -3.84 23.59 7.63
C LEU A 165 -5.19 23.07 7.11
N CYS A 166 -5.63 23.50 5.93
CA CYS A 166 -6.86 23.00 5.31
C CYS A 166 -6.79 21.50 5.06
N LEU A 167 -5.65 20.99 4.59
CA LEU A 167 -5.43 19.54 4.41
C LEU A 167 -5.51 18.78 5.73
N GLY A 168 -4.89 19.31 6.79
CA GLY A 168 -4.95 18.70 8.13
C GLY A 168 -6.37 18.66 8.70
N ILE A 169 -7.13 19.75 8.55
CA ILE A 169 -8.54 19.80 8.95
C ILE A 169 -9.35 18.75 8.15
N TYR A 170 -9.19 18.76 6.82
CA TYR A 170 -9.89 17.80 5.96
C TYR A 170 -9.58 16.34 6.34
N HIS A 171 -8.29 16.01 6.57
CA HIS A 171 -7.87 14.68 7.03
C HIS A 171 -8.56 14.30 8.35
N THR A 172 -8.54 15.21 9.34
CA THR A 172 -9.12 14.96 10.66
C THR A 172 -10.65 14.75 10.56
N VAL A 173 -11.34 15.56 9.76
CA VAL A 173 -12.79 15.42 9.55
C VAL A 173 -13.11 14.09 8.87
N MET A 174 -12.39 13.73 7.80
CA MET A 174 -12.61 12.47 7.11
C MET A 174 -12.29 11.26 7.98
N ARG A 175 -11.24 11.33 8.79
CA ARG A 175 -10.89 10.29 9.76
C ARG A 175 -11.96 10.15 10.86
N TRP A 176 -12.56 11.24 11.27
CA TRP A 176 -13.66 11.21 12.23
C TRP A 176 -14.93 10.59 11.63
N TYR A 177 -15.21 10.90 10.36
CA TYR A 177 -16.34 10.32 9.63
C TYR A 177 -16.19 8.81 9.38
N ASP A 178 -14.98 8.36 9.05
CA ASP A 178 -14.66 6.94 8.80
C ASP A 178 -14.32 6.15 10.09
N ARG A 179 -14.71 6.63 11.28
CA ARG A 179 -14.54 5.87 12.53
C ARG A 179 -15.26 4.54 12.49
N PRO A 180 -14.74 3.51 13.18
CA PRO A 180 -15.42 2.24 13.29
C PRO A 180 -16.81 2.43 13.86
N CYS A 181 -17.78 1.78 13.27
CA CYS A 181 -19.12 1.65 13.82
C CYS A 181 -19.48 0.17 13.87
N PRO A 182 -20.34 -0.25 14.82
CA PRO A 182 -20.78 -1.63 14.90
C PRO A 182 -21.34 -2.07 13.57
N SER A 183 -20.67 -3.00 12.93
CA SER A 183 -21.04 -3.42 11.57
C SER A 183 -20.65 -4.85 11.29
N LEU A 184 -21.38 -5.44 10.35
CA LEU A 184 -21.19 -6.80 9.90
C LEU A 184 -20.82 -6.77 8.41
N VAL A 185 -19.63 -7.25 8.09
CA VAL A 185 -19.11 -7.26 6.71
C VAL A 185 -18.96 -8.69 6.22
N PHE A 186 -19.51 -8.98 5.07
CA PHE A 186 -19.38 -10.29 4.42
C PHE A 186 -18.41 -10.20 3.27
N TYR A 187 -17.33 -10.96 3.34
CA TYR A 187 -16.35 -11.04 2.27
C TYR A 187 -16.68 -12.21 1.34
N ASN A 188 -17.02 -11.90 0.10
CA ASN A 188 -17.22 -12.90 -0.95
C ASN A 188 -15.95 -13.06 -1.78
N VAL A 189 -14.87 -13.50 -1.15
CA VAL A 189 -13.61 -13.80 -1.84
C VAL A 189 -13.61 -15.24 -2.30
N ARG A 190 -13.34 -15.47 -3.59
CA ARG A 190 -13.32 -16.83 -4.16
C ARG A 190 -12.29 -17.70 -3.44
N GLY A 191 -12.78 -18.77 -2.82
CA GLY A 191 -11.97 -19.71 -2.02
C GLY A 191 -11.73 -19.29 -0.58
N CYS A 192 -12.24 -18.11 -0.15
CA CYS A 192 -12.12 -17.65 1.23
C CYS A 192 -13.29 -16.76 1.65
N PRO A 193 -14.55 -17.26 1.65
CA PRO A 193 -15.67 -16.51 2.20
C PRO A 193 -15.48 -16.33 3.71
N ALA A 194 -15.72 -15.11 4.20
CA ALA A 194 -15.55 -14.81 5.60
C ALA A 194 -16.56 -13.77 6.10
N ILE A 195 -16.87 -13.83 7.39
CA ILE A 195 -17.72 -12.89 8.11
C ILE A 195 -16.85 -12.09 9.06
N HIS A 196 -16.92 -10.78 8.98
CA HIS A 196 -16.18 -9.85 9.79
C HIS A 196 -17.14 -9.03 10.66
N CYS A 197 -17.05 -9.21 11.96
CA CYS A 197 -17.82 -8.48 12.97
C CYS A 197 -16.93 -7.37 13.53
N ILE A 198 -17.38 -6.12 13.45
CA ILE A 198 -16.59 -4.93 13.81
C ILE A 198 -17.30 -4.23 14.96
N ALA A 199 -16.62 -4.06 16.11
CA ALA A 199 -17.12 -3.31 17.24
C ALA A 199 -16.82 -1.81 17.14
N GLU A 200 -17.48 -1.02 17.99
CA GLU A 200 -17.34 0.44 18.02
C GLU A 200 -15.94 0.92 18.42
N ASP A 201 -15.24 0.13 19.23
CA ASP A 201 -13.86 0.40 19.65
C ASP A 201 -12.79 0.09 18.59
N GLY A 202 -13.20 -0.43 17.41
CA GLY A 202 -12.30 -0.85 16.33
C GLY A 202 -11.76 -2.28 16.51
N THR A 203 -12.10 -2.98 17.58
CA THR A 203 -11.85 -4.42 17.70
C THR A 203 -12.74 -5.16 16.68
N SER A 204 -12.23 -6.25 16.16
CA SER A 204 -12.98 -6.98 15.15
C SER A 204 -12.67 -8.48 15.16
N TRP A 205 -13.68 -9.28 14.81
CA TRP A 205 -13.60 -10.74 14.78
C TRP A 205 -13.84 -11.23 13.36
N LEU A 206 -12.89 -12.02 12.87
CA LEU A 206 -12.94 -12.58 11.52
C LEU A 206 -13.20 -14.08 11.59
N ASN A 207 -14.35 -14.49 11.03
CA ASN A 207 -14.77 -15.87 10.95
C ASN A 207 -14.66 -16.36 9.52
N TYR A 208 -13.85 -17.38 9.29
CA TYR A 208 -13.75 -18.05 8.01
C TYR A 208 -14.82 -19.14 7.90
N ALA A 209 -15.44 -19.26 6.73
CA ALA A 209 -16.43 -20.30 6.46
C ALA A 209 -15.78 -21.69 6.31
N ASP A 210 -14.52 -21.74 5.89
CA ASP A 210 -13.74 -22.97 5.72
C ASP A 210 -12.35 -22.85 6.35
N THR A 211 -11.87 -23.94 6.96
CA THR A 211 -10.53 -24.02 7.58
C THR A 211 -9.38 -24.06 6.57
N LEU A 212 -9.64 -24.46 5.33
CA LEU A 212 -8.67 -24.54 4.22
C LEU A 212 -8.58 -23.24 3.41
N SER A 213 -9.23 -22.18 3.86
CA SER A 213 -9.33 -20.90 3.16
C SER A 213 -7.97 -20.26 2.92
N ASP A 214 -7.76 -19.69 1.73
CA ASP A 214 -6.58 -18.88 1.39
C ASP A 214 -6.65 -17.50 2.07
N LYS A 215 -6.25 -17.47 3.34
CA LYS A 215 -6.28 -16.28 4.20
C LYS A 215 -5.53 -15.09 3.61
N ARG A 216 -4.44 -15.33 2.86
CA ARG A 216 -3.64 -14.26 2.24
C ARG A 216 -4.43 -13.47 1.21
N ARG A 217 -5.31 -14.14 0.44
CA ARG A 217 -6.18 -13.47 -0.53
C ARG A 217 -7.17 -12.55 0.15
N LEU A 218 -7.83 -13.03 1.22
CA LEU A 218 -8.76 -12.19 1.97
C LEU A 218 -8.05 -10.98 2.57
N GLN A 219 -6.92 -11.19 3.22
CA GLN A 219 -6.13 -10.09 3.80
C GLN A 219 -5.73 -9.05 2.75
N ALA A 220 -5.30 -9.47 1.56
CA ALA A 220 -4.95 -8.55 0.48
C ALA A 220 -6.15 -7.69 0.01
N VAL A 221 -7.33 -8.29 -0.12
CA VAL A 221 -8.56 -7.59 -0.56
C VAL A 221 -9.10 -6.69 0.54
N ALA A 222 -9.17 -7.19 1.79
CA ALA A 222 -9.78 -6.50 2.91
C ALA A 222 -8.87 -5.43 3.54
N ALA A 223 -7.55 -5.49 3.33
CA ALA A 223 -6.58 -4.59 3.96
C ALA A 223 -6.90 -3.11 3.75
N ASN A 224 -7.35 -2.72 2.56
CA ASN A 224 -7.71 -1.33 2.28
C ASN A 224 -8.95 -0.88 3.06
N TYR A 225 -9.94 -1.77 3.21
CA TYR A 225 -11.13 -1.51 4.01
C TYR A 225 -10.76 -1.34 5.50
N TRP A 226 -9.94 -2.25 6.04
CA TRP A 226 -9.49 -2.18 7.43
C TRP A 226 -8.70 -0.91 7.73
N ARG A 227 -7.81 -0.49 6.83
CA ARG A 227 -7.02 0.74 6.97
C ARG A 227 -7.90 1.99 6.93
N ARG A 228 -8.86 2.03 6.01
CA ARG A 228 -9.80 3.13 5.88
C ARG A 228 -10.58 3.35 7.19
N HIS A 229 -11.17 2.29 7.74
CA HIS A 229 -11.98 2.34 8.95
C HIS A 229 -11.17 2.21 10.24
N GLN A 230 -9.84 2.33 10.16
CA GLN A 230 -8.94 2.32 11.33
C GLN A 230 -9.10 1.06 12.22
N LEU A 231 -9.44 -0.08 11.63
CA LEU A 231 -9.64 -1.31 12.37
C LEU A 231 -8.31 -1.86 12.88
N LEU A 232 -8.32 -2.36 14.09
CA LEU A 232 -7.23 -3.18 14.61
C LEU A 232 -7.11 -4.48 13.81
N PRO A 233 -5.95 -5.14 13.82
CA PRO A 233 -5.82 -6.45 13.20
C PRO A 233 -6.92 -7.38 13.71
N PRO A 234 -7.73 -8.00 12.81
CA PRO A 234 -8.87 -8.78 13.23
C PRO A 234 -8.43 -10.02 14.01
N ILE A 235 -9.17 -10.33 15.06
CA ILE A 235 -8.99 -11.56 15.84
C ILE A 235 -9.60 -12.70 15.02
N GLU A 236 -8.76 -13.66 14.61
CA GLU A 236 -9.25 -14.85 13.90
C GLU A 236 -9.95 -15.79 14.87
N VAL A 237 -11.23 -16.07 14.61
CA VAL A 237 -12.02 -16.97 15.42
C VAL A 237 -12.10 -18.34 14.74
N THR A 238 -11.36 -19.30 15.29
CA THR A 238 -11.31 -20.69 14.78
C THR A 238 -12.09 -21.68 15.64
N ALA A 239 -12.40 -21.32 16.87
CA ALA A 239 -13.11 -22.16 17.83
C ALA A 239 -14.29 -21.42 18.47
N ASP A 240 -15.07 -22.12 19.28
CA ASP A 240 -16.14 -21.51 20.06
C ASP A 240 -15.53 -20.44 21.00
N CYS A 241 -16.10 -19.25 20.93
CA CYS A 241 -15.63 -18.09 21.67
C CYS A 241 -16.84 -17.26 22.12
N GLN A 242 -16.76 -16.73 23.36
CA GLN A 242 -17.80 -15.87 23.90
C GLN A 242 -17.18 -14.60 24.46
N ASN A 243 -17.55 -13.47 23.90
CA ASN A 243 -17.26 -12.12 24.39
C ASN A 243 -18.58 -11.36 24.62
N VAL A 244 -18.48 -10.16 25.16
CA VAL A 244 -19.67 -9.33 25.50
C VAL A 244 -20.54 -9.08 24.26
N ASP A 245 -19.92 -8.75 23.14
CA ASP A 245 -20.63 -8.34 21.90
C ASP A 245 -20.63 -9.43 20.82
N PHE A 246 -19.82 -10.46 20.99
CA PHE A 246 -19.60 -11.50 19.99
C PHE A 246 -19.59 -12.88 20.64
N CYS A 247 -20.38 -13.80 20.11
CA CYS A 247 -20.36 -15.19 20.52
C CYS A 247 -20.40 -16.08 19.27
N ARG A 248 -19.49 -17.06 19.24
CA ARG A 248 -19.52 -18.13 18.24
C ARG A 248 -19.76 -19.46 18.94
N HIS A 249 -20.76 -20.19 18.49
CA HIS A 249 -21.00 -21.56 18.88
C HIS A 249 -21.16 -22.44 17.65
N GLN A 250 -20.19 -23.28 17.38
CA GLN A 250 -20.10 -24.11 16.18
C GLN A 250 -20.20 -23.29 14.88
N GLN A 251 -21.34 -23.41 14.16
CA GLN A 251 -21.63 -22.72 12.89
C GLN A 251 -22.48 -21.45 13.08
N ILE A 252 -22.85 -21.11 14.32
CA ILE A 252 -23.69 -19.97 14.62
C ILE A 252 -22.85 -18.85 15.22
N VAL A 253 -22.95 -17.67 14.63
CA VAL A 253 -22.33 -16.44 15.12
C VAL A 253 -23.45 -15.53 15.63
N PHE A 254 -23.30 -15.05 16.85
CA PHE A 254 -24.17 -14.05 17.47
C PHE A 254 -23.40 -12.74 17.55
N TYR A 255 -23.97 -11.69 16.98
CA TYR A 255 -23.38 -10.36 17.01
C TYR A 255 -24.48 -9.28 17.05
N HIS A 256 -24.48 -8.41 18.08
CA HIS A 256 -25.47 -7.34 18.26
C HIS A 256 -26.94 -7.78 18.02
N GLY A 257 -27.33 -8.93 18.57
CA GLY A 257 -28.70 -9.46 18.42
C GLY A 257 -28.98 -10.17 17.07
N CYS A 258 -28.05 -10.11 16.12
CA CYS A 258 -28.13 -10.86 14.87
C CYS A 258 -27.59 -12.28 15.07
N ARG A 259 -28.34 -13.27 14.56
CA ARG A 259 -27.93 -14.67 14.52
C ARG A 259 -27.58 -15.06 13.10
N ILE A 260 -26.35 -15.50 12.87
CA ILE A 260 -25.84 -15.83 11.56
C ILE A 260 -25.41 -17.28 11.57
N CYS A 261 -26.01 -18.09 10.71
CA CYS A 261 -25.58 -19.48 10.52
C CYS A 261 -24.67 -19.58 9.31
N MET A 262 -23.44 -20.06 9.51
CA MET A 262 -22.50 -20.34 8.43
C MET A 262 -22.79 -21.72 7.86
N VAL A 263 -23.38 -21.76 6.66
CA VAL A 263 -23.69 -23.01 5.97
C VAL A 263 -22.56 -23.34 5.02
N THR A 264 -21.77 -24.34 5.36
CA THR A 264 -20.64 -24.83 4.55
C THR A 264 -21.02 -25.95 3.59
N ASP A 265 -22.24 -26.56 3.76
CA ASP A 265 -22.68 -27.74 3.04
C ASP A 265 -24.05 -27.52 2.36
N ASN A 266 -24.23 -28.12 1.19
CA ASN A 266 -25.55 -28.12 0.48
C ASN A 266 -26.61 -28.96 1.19
N ARG A 267 -26.30 -29.67 2.25
CA ARG A 267 -27.22 -30.55 3.02
C ARG A 267 -28.34 -29.80 3.75
N TRP A 268 -28.23 -28.48 3.90
CA TRP A 268 -29.25 -27.65 4.54
C TRP A 268 -30.60 -27.67 3.77
N ARG A 269 -30.54 -27.89 2.43
CA ARG A 269 -31.75 -27.95 1.58
C ARG A 269 -32.69 -29.12 1.93
N ASN A 270 -32.18 -30.18 2.55
CA ASN A 270 -32.89 -31.39 2.84
C ASN A 270 -33.36 -31.51 4.33
N LYS A 271 -33.01 -30.54 5.18
CA LYS A 271 -33.52 -30.52 6.55
C LYS A 271 -34.86 -29.82 6.54
N SER A 272 -35.94 -30.62 6.63
CA SER A 272 -37.31 -30.12 6.87
C SER A 272 -37.30 -29.22 8.11
N ALA A 273 -38.00 -28.09 8.00
CA ALA A 273 -38.13 -27.05 9.01
C ALA A 273 -38.86 -27.54 10.27
N ALA A 274 -38.22 -28.33 11.12
CA ALA A 274 -38.77 -28.80 12.39
C ALA A 274 -38.17 -28.08 13.63
N SER A 275 -37.63 -26.89 13.47
CA SER A 275 -37.37 -25.99 14.61
C SER A 275 -37.56 -24.54 14.20
N PRO A 276 -38.24 -23.72 15.03
CA PRO A 276 -38.50 -22.31 14.74
C PRO A 276 -37.25 -21.50 15.04
N LEU A 277 -36.20 -21.75 14.31
CA LEU A 277 -35.05 -20.86 14.20
C LEU A 277 -35.32 -19.97 13.00
N PHE A 278 -35.79 -18.74 13.27
CA PHE A 278 -35.84 -17.69 12.27
C PHE A 278 -34.41 -17.49 11.73
N ILE A 279 -34.10 -18.16 10.63
CA ILE A 279 -32.89 -17.93 9.86
C ILE A 279 -33.25 -16.75 8.97
N ASN A 280 -32.86 -15.56 9.39
CA ASN A 280 -32.82 -14.42 8.48
C ASN A 280 -31.71 -14.70 7.46
N TYR A 281 -32.10 -15.26 6.31
CA TYR A 281 -31.24 -15.31 5.15
C TYR A 281 -31.01 -13.89 4.65
N MET A 282 -29.92 -13.30 5.00
CA MET A 282 -29.46 -12.11 4.31
C MET A 282 -28.58 -12.57 3.16
N TYR A 283 -29.18 -12.70 1.96
CA TYR A 283 -28.43 -12.64 0.72
C TYR A 283 -27.90 -11.21 0.60
N LEU A 284 -26.70 -10.97 1.09
CA LEU A 284 -26.07 -9.68 0.89
C LEU A 284 -25.50 -9.64 -0.50
N SER A 285 -26.14 -8.79 -1.31
CA SER A 285 -25.60 -8.32 -2.56
C SER A 285 -24.20 -7.74 -2.30
N LEU A 286 -23.22 -8.34 -2.94
CA LEU A 286 -21.96 -7.80 -3.44
C LEU A 286 -21.68 -6.33 -3.06
N ILE A 287 -20.85 -6.14 -2.05
CA ILE A 287 -19.96 -4.98 -2.07
C ILE A 287 -18.87 -5.35 -3.08
N HIS A 288 -19.00 -4.86 -4.30
CA HIS A 288 -17.90 -4.82 -5.24
C HIS A 288 -16.88 -3.82 -4.71
N ILE A 289 -15.77 -4.33 -4.16
CA ILE A 289 -14.57 -3.55 -3.92
C ILE A 289 -13.70 -3.60 -5.17
#